data_ebaa5f00bc55b2671b350ec02608a0e3
#
_entry.id   ebaa5f00bc55b2671b350ec02608a0e3
#
_cell.length_a   1.000
_cell.length_b   1.000
_cell.length_c   1.000
_cell.angle_alpha   90.00
_cell.angle_beta   90.00
_cell.angle_gamma   90.00
#
_symmetry.space_group_name_H-M   'P 1'
#
loop_
_entity.id
_entity.type
_entity.pdbx_description
1 polymer ?
#
loop_
_entity_poly.entity_id
_entity_poly.type
_entity_poly.pdbx_seq_one_letter_code
_entity_poly.pdbx_strand_id
1 'polypeptide(L)'
;PECRPEVVSFADYAGSTAGILKFASESSCDSFIIGTEQGIFYQLKKRNPEKKFYPVGGGQICPGMKEITLEKVLRALEREKPEVEMEDRLSAASRRSLLRMLELSR
;
A
#
# COMPACT_ATOMS: atom_id res chain seq x y z
N PRO A 1 -0.19 -8.85 -4.33
CA PRO A 1 0.57 -9.33 -5.50
C PRO A 1 2.02 -9.68 -5.19
N GLU A 2 2.62 -9.07 -4.15
CA GLU A 2 4.03 -9.27 -3.76
C GLU A 2 4.25 -10.53 -2.91
N CYS A 3 3.21 -11.26 -2.59
CA CYS A 3 3.31 -12.54 -1.90
C CYS A 3 3.90 -13.63 -2.82
N ARG A 4 4.40 -14.71 -2.21
CA ARG A 4 4.84 -15.89 -2.97
C ARG A 4 3.68 -16.46 -3.80
N PRO A 5 3.94 -16.98 -5.02
CA PRO A 5 2.89 -17.53 -5.89
C PRO A 5 1.99 -18.55 -5.21
N GLU A 6 2.56 -19.39 -4.34
CA GLU A 6 1.81 -20.41 -3.59
C GLU A 6 0.77 -19.77 -2.65
N VAL A 7 1.10 -18.62 -2.03
CA VAL A 7 0.18 -17.88 -1.16
C VAL A 7 -0.92 -17.21 -2.00
N VAL A 8 -0.53 -16.62 -3.14
CA VAL A 8 -1.48 -15.97 -4.06
C VAL A 8 -2.48 -16.97 -4.63
N SER A 9 -2.06 -18.23 -4.87
CA SER A 9 -2.94 -19.29 -5.40
C SER A 9 -4.08 -19.69 -4.45
N PHE A 10 -3.96 -19.40 -3.16
CA PHE A 10 -5.02 -19.64 -2.16
C PHE A 10 -5.94 -18.42 -1.95
N ALA A 11 -5.62 -17.28 -2.56
CA ALA A 11 -6.37 -16.05 -2.34
C ALA A 11 -7.58 -15.97 -3.29
N ASP A 12 -8.74 -15.62 -2.76
CA ASP A 12 -9.93 -15.31 -3.56
C ASP A 12 -9.75 -14.00 -4.36
N TYR A 13 -8.90 -13.12 -3.87
CA TYR A 13 -8.54 -11.86 -4.52
C TYR A 13 -7.09 -11.47 -4.24
N ALA A 14 -6.36 -11.10 -5.28
CA ALA A 14 -5.03 -10.52 -5.18
C ALA A 14 -4.94 -9.24 -6.04
N GLY A 15 -4.55 -8.12 -5.44
CA GLY A 15 -4.53 -6.83 -6.14
C GLY A 15 -3.95 -5.71 -5.29
N SER A 16 -4.16 -4.47 -5.74
CA SER A 16 -3.73 -3.27 -5.02
C SER A 16 -4.49 -3.09 -3.70
N THR A 17 -3.93 -2.30 -2.78
CA THR A 17 -4.61 -1.92 -1.53
C THR A 17 -6.01 -1.33 -1.79
N ALA A 18 -6.14 -0.47 -2.80
CA ALA A 18 -7.43 0.08 -3.20
C ALA A 18 -8.40 -1.00 -3.72
N GLY A 19 -7.86 -1.97 -4.48
CA GLY A 19 -8.63 -3.13 -4.95
C GLY A 19 -9.12 -4.03 -3.81
N ILE A 20 -8.27 -4.30 -2.81
CA ILE A 20 -8.67 -5.06 -1.61
C ILE A 20 -9.80 -4.36 -0.86
N LEU A 21 -9.70 -3.04 -0.66
CA LEU A 21 -10.74 -2.24 -0.01
C LEU A 21 -12.07 -2.31 -0.78
N LYS A 22 -12.01 -2.19 -2.10
CA LYS A 22 -13.18 -2.29 -2.99
C LYS A 22 -13.79 -3.69 -2.93
N PHE A 23 -12.98 -4.74 -3.12
CA PHE A 23 -13.42 -6.13 -3.08
C PHE A 23 -14.13 -6.46 -1.76
N ALA A 24 -13.54 -6.07 -0.63
CA ALA A 24 -14.14 -6.28 0.68
C ALA A 24 -15.48 -5.55 0.86
N SER A 25 -15.66 -4.38 0.26
CA SER A 25 -16.90 -3.62 0.33
C SER A 25 -18.00 -4.19 -0.58
N GLU A 26 -17.64 -4.69 -1.75
CA GLU A 26 -18.59 -5.23 -2.75
C GLU A 26 -18.96 -6.70 -2.52
N SER A 27 -18.11 -7.45 -1.82
CA SER A 27 -18.37 -8.86 -1.51
C SER A 27 -19.53 -9.04 -0.54
N SER A 28 -20.30 -10.11 -0.72
CA SER A 28 -21.36 -10.54 0.20
C SER A 28 -20.84 -11.26 1.45
N CYS A 29 -19.54 -11.53 1.55
CA CYS A 29 -18.93 -12.18 2.70
C CYS A 29 -18.85 -11.24 3.91
N ASP A 30 -19.08 -11.79 5.10
CA ASP A 30 -19.01 -11.06 6.37
C ASP A 30 -17.64 -11.12 7.05
N SER A 31 -16.74 -11.98 6.55
CA SER A 31 -15.43 -12.23 7.16
C SER A 31 -14.34 -12.39 6.12
N PHE A 32 -13.18 -11.80 6.38
CA PHE A 32 -12.05 -11.81 5.45
C PHE A 32 -10.73 -12.08 6.20
N ILE A 33 -9.88 -12.88 5.58
CA ILE A 33 -8.48 -13.03 5.99
C ILE A 33 -7.66 -12.11 5.08
N ILE A 34 -6.91 -11.20 5.68
CA ILE A 34 -6.19 -10.14 4.96
C ILE A 34 -4.69 -10.40 4.99
N GLY A 35 -4.09 -10.61 3.83
CA GLY A 35 -2.66 -10.92 3.63
C GLY A 35 -1.81 -9.72 3.22
N THR A 36 -1.97 -8.56 3.86
CA THR A 36 -1.15 -7.37 3.59
C THR A 36 -0.81 -6.60 4.87
N GLU A 37 -0.07 -5.50 4.76
CA GLU A 37 0.35 -4.69 5.90
C GLU A 37 -0.84 -4.22 6.75
N GLN A 38 -0.70 -4.30 8.08
CA GLN A 38 -1.81 -4.12 9.02
C GLN A 38 -2.49 -2.74 8.98
N GLY A 39 -1.86 -1.72 8.45
CA GLY A 39 -2.45 -0.37 8.34
C GLY A 39 -3.75 -0.32 7.55
N ILE A 40 -3.99 -1.29 6.66
CA ILE A 40 -5.23 -1.38 5.89
C ILE A 40 -6.46 -1.66 6.76
N PHE A 41 -6.28 -2.33 7.93
CA PHE A 41 -7.41 -2.74 8.78
C PHE A 41 -8.26 -1.57 9.27
N TYR A 42 -7.65 -0.42 9.53
CA TYR A 42 -8.37 0.78 9.88
C TYR A 42 -9.38 1.19 8.78
N GLN A 43 -8.93 1.21 7.53
CA GLN A 43 -9.80 1.58 6.40
C GLN A 43 -10.86 0.52 6.12
N LEU A 44 -10.50 -0.77 6.23
CA LEU A 44 -11.46 -1.87 6.08
C LEU A 44 -12.60 -1.77 7.08
N LYS A 45 -12.28 -1.61 8.37
CA LYS A 45 -13.28 -1.48 9.44
C LYS A 45 -14.11 -0.20 9.33
N LYS A 46 -13.46 0.92 8.95
CA LYS A 46 -14.16 2.20 8.77
C LYS A 46 -15.21 2.14 7.66
N ARG A 47 -14.90 1.43 6.56
CA ARG A 47 -15.82 1.30 5.41
C ARG A 47 -16.89 0.22 5.61
N ASN A 48 -16.57 -0.80 6.39
CA ASN A 48 -17.42 -1.97 6.59
C ASN A 48 -17.46 -2.34 8.09
N PRO A 49 -18.12 -1.55 8.93
CA PRO A 49 -18.10 -1.72 10.38
C PRO A 49 -18.72 -3.04 10.85
N GLU A 50 -19.63 -3.62 10.07
CA GLU A 50 -20.31 -4.90 10.34
C GLU A 50 -19.46 -6.12 9.98
N LYS A 51 -18.42 -5.96 9.13
CA LYS A 51 -17.59 -7.06 8.64
C LYS A 51 -16.40 -7.34 9.56
N LYS A 52 -15.94 -8.57 9.55
CA LYS A 52 -14.80 -9.04 10.36
C LYS A 52 -13.56 -9.20 9.49
N PHE A 53 -12.44 -8.68 9.96
CA PHE A 53 -11.17 -8.75 9.25
C PHE A 53 -10.09 -9.35 10.13
N TYR A 54 -9.42 -10.38 9.64
CA TYR A 54 -8.41 -11.15 10.35
C TYR A 54 -7.06 -11.07 9.60
N PRO A 55 -5.94 -10.88 10.29
CA PRO A 55 -4.62 -10.96 9.66
C PRO A 55 -4.24 -12.41 9.36
N VAL A 56 -3.46 -12.63 8.32
CA VAL A 56 -2.78 -13.91 8.07
C VAL A 56 -1.61 -14.06 9.04
N GLY A 57 -1.84 -14.51 10.25
CA GLY A 57 -0.80 -14.68 11.27
C GLY A 57 -0.48 -13.42 12.07
N GLY A 58 0.51 -13.52 12.97
CA GLY A 58 0.86 -12.45 13.89
C GLY A 58 1.81 -11.41 13.26
N GLY A 59 1.35 -10.17 13.14
CA GLY A 59 2.24 -9.04 12.89
C GLY A 59 2.65 -8.80 11.44
N GLN A 60 1.71 -8.53 10.57
CA GLN A 60 1.97 -8.06 9.21
C GLN A 60 2.40 -6.57 9.22
N ILE A 61 3.58 -6.31 9.81
CA ILE A 61 4.16 -4.97 9.92
C ILE A 61 5.28 -4.85 8.90
N CYS A 62 5.20 -3.84 8.04
CA CYS A 62 6.32 -3.46 7.19
C CYS A 62 7.20 -2.44 7.94
N PRO A 63 8.43 -2.81 8.35
CA PRO A 63 9.31 -1.89 9.09
C PRO A 63 9.56 -0.58 8.34
N GLY A 64 9.85 -0.65 7.02
CA GLY A 64 10.09 0.53 6.20
C GLY A 64 8.90 1.49 6.15
N MET A 65 7.65 0.99 6.08
CA MET A 65 6.46 1.85 6.14
C MET A 65 6.28 2.50 7.51
N LYS A 66 6.79 1.90 8.58
CA LYS A 66 6.70 2.42 9.95
C LYS A 66 7.85 3.36 10.32
N GLU A 67 8.84 3.52 9.46
CA GLU A 67 9.90 4.52 9.65
C GLU A 67 9.40 5.97 9.53
N ILE A 68 8.32 6.19 8.78
CA ILE A 68 7.71 7.51 8.63
C ILE A 68 6.73 7.75 9.78
N THR A 69 7.05 8.70 10.66
CA THR A 69 6.21 9.12 11.78
C THR A 69 5.66 10.54 11.55
N LEU A 70 4.60 10.91 12.29
CA LEU A 70 4.01 12.24 12.21
C LEU A 70 5.04 13.34 12.55
N GLU A 71 5.92 13.09 13.53
CA GLU A 71 6.98 14.03 13.92
C GLU A 71 8.01 14.21 12.79
N LYS A 72 8.35 13.14 12.05
CA LYS A 72 9.24 13.23 10.89
C LYS A 72 8.59 14.01 9.76
N VAL A 73 7.29 13.79 9.51
CA VAL A 73 6.53 14.55 8.51
C VAL A 73 6.46 16.03 8.89
N LEU A 74 6.08 16.36 10.13
CA LEU A 74 6.05 17.74 10.62
C LEU A 74 7.41 18.41 10.45
N ARG A 75 8.49 17.76 10.91
CA ARG A 75 9.85 18.28 10.80
C ARG A 75 10.29 18.50 9.35
N ALA A 76 9.91 17.61 8.44
CA ALA A 76 10.21 17.77 7.03
C ALA A 76 9.49 18.97 6.42
N LEU A 77 8.23 19.20 6.78
CA LEU A 77 7.45 20.37 6.34
C LEU A 77 7.99 21.70 6.90
N GLU A 78 8.35 21.72 8.18
CA GLU A 78 8.89 22.93 8.82
C GLU A 78 10.29 23.33 8.33
N ARG A 79 11.12 22.34 7.98
CA ARG A 79 12.53 22.56 7.65
C ARG A 79 12.84 22.40 6.16
N GLU A 80 11.90 21.89 5.38
CA GLU A 80 12.11 21.49 3.98
C GLU A 80 13.33 20.55 3.81
N LYS A 81 13.54 19.65 4.80
CA LYS A 81 14.67 18.70 4.88
C LYS A 81 14.18 17.28 5.21
N PRO A 82 14.89 16.24 4.76
CA PRO A 82 16.06 16.28 3.88
C PRO A 82 15.67 16.62 2.44
N GLU A 83 16.54 17.32 1.75
CA GLU A 83 16.43 17.54 0.32
C GLU A 83 16.92 16.29 -0.42
N VAL A 84 16.22 15.89 -1.46
CA VAL A 84 16.61 14.75 -2.29
C VAL A 84 17.45 15.26 -3.45
N GLU A 85 18.74 14.99 -3.39
CA GLU A 85 19.67 15.29 -4.48
C GLU A 85 19.76 14.10 -5.43
N MET A 86 19.76 14.36 -6.72
CA MET A 86 19.89 13.34 -7.76
C MET A 86 20.78 13.86 -8.89
N GLU A 87 21.70 13.03 -9.36
CA GLU A 87 22.52 13.34 -10.54
C GLU A 87 21.61 13.64 -11.76
N ASP A 88 21.91 14.72 -12.50
CA ASP A 88 21.10 15.20 -13.62
C ASP A 88 20.86 14.13 -14.70
N ARG A 89 21.88 13.33 -15.02
CA ARG A 89 21.80 12.24 -15.98
C ARG A 89 20.80 11.17 -15.54
N LEU A 90 20.84 10.79 -14.27
CA LEU A 90 19.90 9.81 -13.70
C LEU A 90 18.49 10.38 -13.63
N SER A 91 18.34 11.64 -13.22
CA SER A 91 17.07 12.36 -13.20
C SER A 91 16.43 12.41 -14.58
N ALA A 92 17.18 12.81 -15.62
CA ALA A 92 16.68 12.86 -16.98
C ALA A 92 16.28 11.47 -17.54
N ALA A 93 17.04 10.42 -17.22
CA ALA A 93 16.74 9.05 -17.62
C ALA A 93 15.46 8.54 -16.95
N SER A 94 15.33 8.74 -15.64
CA SER A 94 14.15 8.34 -14.85
C SER A 94 12.89 9.07 -15.30
N ARG A 95 12.99 10.36 -15.58
CA ARG A 95 11.87 11.18 -16.07
C ARG A 95 11.28 10.65 -17.38
N ARG A 96 12.11 10.18 -18.31
CA ARG A 96 11.63 9.57 -19.57
C ARG A 96 10.76 8.34 -19.32
N SER A 97 11.17 7.47 -18.41
CA SER A 97 10.42 6.27 -18.05
C SER A 97 9.07 6.63 -17.42
N LEU A 98 9.05 7.59 -16.50
CA LEU A 98 7.82 8.08 -15.87
C LEU A 98 6.85 8.72 -16.88
N LEU A 99 7.34 9.55 -17.78
CA LEU A 99 6.51 10.15 -18.83
C LEU A 99 5.92 9.08 -19.75
N ARG A 100 6.72 8.08 -20.13
CA ARG A 100 6.23 6.96 -20.94
C ARG A 100 5.15 6.15 -20.23
N MET A 101 5.31 5.90 -18.95
CA MET A 101 4.28 5.24 -18.14
C MET A 101 2.97 6.03 -18.15
N LEU A 102 3.01 7.36 -17.98
CA LEU A 102 1.83 8.21 -17.99
C LEU A 102 1.16 8.25 -19.38
N GLU A 103 1.93 8.22 -20.47
CA GLU A 103 1.38 8.13 -21.83
C GLU A 103 0.62 6.82 -22.07
N LEU A 104 1.13 5.70 -21.55
CA LEU A 104 0.54 4.37 -21.71
C LEU A 104 -0.67 4.11 -20.78
N SER A 105 -0.86 4.92 -19.76
CA SER A 105 -1.93 4.78 -18.77
C SER A 105 -3.17 5.64 -19.07
N ARG A 106 -3.21 6.32 -20.21
CA ARG A 106 -4.34 7.15 -20.68
C ARG A 106 -5.33 6.38 -21.52
#